data_b315f1ec5ce788485223c54864d5b36a
#
_entry.id   b315f1ec5ce788485223c54864d5b36a
#
_cell.length_a   1.000
_cell.length_b   1.000
_cell.length_c   1.000
_cell.angle_alpha   90.00
_cell.angle_beta   90.00
_cell.angle_gamma   90.00
#
_symmetry.space_group_name_H-M   'P 1'
#
loop_
_entity.id
_entity.type
_entity.pdbx_description
1 polymer ?
#
loop_
_entity_poly.entity_id
_entity_poly.type
_entity_poly.pdbx_seq_one_letter_code
_entity_poly.pdbx_strand_id
1 'polypeptide(L)'
;MLGKLFGKKTVTPVKGLYFWGGVGRGKTYLVDTFFDALPFKEKERTHFHRFMKRVHEEMRTLKDVKNPLTVIGKRFSEQFRVICFDEFFVSDITDAMILATLLEELFKNGVTLVATSNIVPDGLYKDGLQRARFLPAIELLKVHTEIVNVDSGIDYRLRALEQAELFHFPLGEAAEQSLEKSFKSLLHEQTTVQENESLVIENRAIVARRVGGDVGWFDFRELCDGPRSQNDYIELGKIFHSVILSNVEQMSVAKEAVSYTHLTLPTKA
;
A
#
# COMPACT_ATOMS: atom_id res chain seq x y z
N MET A 1 53.77 -11.84 -6.25
CA MET A 1 52.45 -12.33 -6.59
C MET A 1 51.65 -12.49 -5.31
N LEU A 2 50.90 -11.49 -4.89
CA LEU A 2 49.99 -11.56 -3.75
C LEU A 2 48.58 -11.40 -4.32
N GLY A 3 47.93 -12.57 -4.56
CA GLY A 3 46.55 -12.64 -5.03
C GLY A 3 45.58 -12.10 -3.95
N LYS A 4 44.81 -11.13 -4.30
CA LYS A 4 43.73 -10.56 -3.48
C LYS A 4 42.70 -11.65 -3.15
N LEU A 5 42.75 -12.19 -1.96
CA LEU A 5 41.61 -12.86 -1.31
C LEU A 5 40.62 -11.77 -0.80
N PHE A 6 39.87 -11.17 -1.70
CA PHE A 6 38.67 -10.48 -1.30
C PHE A 6 37.54 -11.49 -1.24
N GLY A 7 37.41 -12.13 -0.09
CA GLY A 7 36.19 -12.87 0.24
C GLY A 7 35.02 -11.89 0.16
N LYS A 8 33.97 -12.23 -0.63
CA LYS A 8 32.68 -11.51 -0.58
C LYS A 8 32.27 -11.46 0.88
N LYS A 9 32.27 -10.27 1.49
CA LYS A 9 31.61 -10.07 2.78
C LYS A 9 30.16 -10.48 2.59
N THR A 10 29.77 -11.61 3.14
CA THR A 10 28.36 -11.96 3.31
C THR A 10 27.80 -10.94 4.28
N VAL A 11 27.06 -9.96 3.75
CA VAL A 11 26.35 -8.99 4.58
C VAL A 11 25.14 -9.73 5.13
N THR A 12 25.16 -10.06 6.41
CA THR A 12 23.99 -10.63 7.08
C THR A 12 22.99 -9.50 7.30
N PRO A 13 21.77 -9.58 6.74
CA PRO A 13 20.76 -8.56 6.97
C PRO A 13 20.42 -8.48 8.46
N VAL A 14 20.19 -7.29 8.95
CA VAL A 14 19.60 -7.09 10.28
C VAL A 14 18.17 -7.63 10.22
N LYS A 15 17.74 -8.37 11.24
CA LYS A 15 16.37 -8.88 11.33
C LYS A 15 15.42 -7.70 11.34
N GLY A 16 14.49 -7.66 10.39
CA GLY A 16 13.50 -6.60 10.25
C GLY A 16 12.26 -6.83 11.10
N LEU A 17 11.16 -6.16 10.76
CA LEU A 17 9.91 -6.19 11.52
C LEU A 17 8.73 -6.45 10.57
N TYR A 18 7.80 -7.28 10.99
CA TYR A 18 6.53 -7.48 10.32
C TYR A 18 5.40 -7.19 11.31
N PHE A 19 4.85 -5.99 11.22
CA PHE A 19 3.73 -5.56 12.06
C PHE A 19 2.41 -6.02 11.46
N TRP A 20 1.64 -6.81 12.20
CA TRP A 20 0.33 -7.24 11.74
C TRP A 20 -0.76 -6.99 12.79
N GLY A 21 -2.01 -6.95 12.34
CA GLY A 21 -3.18 -6.70 13.18
C GLY A 21 -4.26 -5.93 12.43
N GLY A 22 -5.39 -5.69 13.06
CA GLY A 22 -6.54 -5.00 12.46
C GLY A 22 -6.21 -3.59 11.95
N VAL A 23 -7.13 -3.03 11.18
CA VAL A 23 -7.04 -1.64 10.68
C VAL A 23 -7.10 -0.67 11.88
N GLY A 24 -6.48 0.51 11.76
CA GLY A 24 -6.57 1.55 12.79
C GLY A 24 -5.73 1.32 14.06
N ARG A 25 -4.85 0.31 14.07
CA ARG A 25 -4.04 -0.08 15.25
C ARG A 25 -2.71 0.67 15.40
N GLY A 26 -2.46 1.67 14.57
CA GLY A 26 -1.23 2.47 14.65
C GLY A 26 0.00 1.84 13.97
N LYS A 27 -0.14 0.79 13.16
CA LYS A 27 0.97 0.16 12.44
C LYS A 27 1.74 1.16 11.59
N THR A 28 1.03 1.98 10.84
CA THR A 28 1.59 3.02 9.96
C THR A 28 2.40 4.02 10.78
N TYR A 29 1.87 4.49 11.91
CA TYR A 29 2.56 5.41 12.82
C TYR A 29 3.89 4.84 13.35
N LEU A 30 3.89 3.54 13.70
CA LEU A 30 5.12 2.87 14.15
C LEU A 30 6.19 2.85 13.05
N VAL A 31 5.78 2.55 11.81
CA VAL A 31 6.70 2.54 10.66
C VAL A 31 7.15 3.95 10.28
N ASP A 32 6.27 4.98 10.38
CA ASP A 32 6.63 6.39 10.21
C ASP A 32 7.76 6.78 11.16
N THR A 33 7.51 6.57 12.45
CA THR A 33 8.48 6.90 13.51
C THR A 33 9.81 6.16 13.30
N PHE A 34 9.75 4.88 12.95
CA PHE A 34 10.95 4.09 12.65
C PHE A 34 11.69 4.65 11.44
N PHE A 35 10.98 4.88 10.34
CA PHE A 35 11.57 5.36 9.09
C PHE A 35 12.25 6.72 9.26
N ASP A 36 11.60 7.65 9.96
CA ASP A 36 12.12 8.99 10.20
C ASP A 36 13.36 8.97 11.12
N ALA A 37 13.38 8.05 12.10
CA ALA A 37 14.52 7.89 13.02
C ALA A 37 15.78 7.32 12.36
N LEU A 38 15.69 6.72 11.15
CA LEU A 38 16.86 6.18 10.47
C LEU A 38 17.77 7.31 9.94
N PRO A 39 19.07 7.36 10.35
CA PRO A 39 19.96 8.50 10.10
C PRO A 39 20.63 8.48 8.72
N PHE A 40 20.18 7.64 7.79
CA PHE A 40 20.77 7.46 6.45
C PHE A 40 19.71 7.63 5.36
N LYS A 41 20.17 7.86 4.12
CA LYS A 41 19.31 8.13 2.95
C LYS A 41 18.94 6.87 2.17
N GLU A 42 19.72 5.80 2.32
CA GLU A 42 19.53 4.52 1.63
C GLU A 42 18.36 3.75 2.26
N LYS A 43 17.19 4.39 2.28
CA LYS A 43 15.93 3.87 2.80
C LYS A 43 14.79 4.19 1.84
N GLU A 44 13.88 3.24 1.67
CA GLU A 44 12.69 3.38 0.84
C GLU A 44 11.45 3.09 1.68
N ARG A 45 10.40 3.90 1.49
CA ARG A 45 9.07 3.61 2.01
C ARG A 45 8.06 3.69 0.89
N THR A 46 7.28 2.67 0.73
CA THR A 46 6.31 2.58 -0.35
C THR A 46 5.20 1.58 -0.01
N HIS A 47 4.04 1.75 -0.59
CA HIS A 47 3.03 0.70 -0.55
C HIS A 47 3.51 -0.53 -1.34
N PHE A 48 3.21 -1.71 -0.82
CA PHE A 48 3.65 -2.97 -1.42
C PHE A 48 3.25 -3.10 -2.90
N HIS A 49 2.01 -2.75 -3.25
CA HIS A 49 1.54 -2.84 -4.63
C HIS A 49 2.29 -1.88 -5.59
N ARG A 50 2.67 -0.67 -5.13
CA ARG A 50 3.47 0.27 -5.93
C ARG A 50 4.87 -0.26 -6.18
N PHE A 51 5.46 -0.88 -5.16
CA PHE A 51 6.75 -1.54 -5.29
C PHE A 51 6.69 -2.69 -6.31
N MET A 52 5.66 -3.56 -6.23
CA MET A 52 5.49 -4.66 -7.18
C MET A 52 5.26 -4.15 -8.61
N LYS A 53 4.49 -3.07 -8.79
CA LYS A 53 4.35 -2.42 -10.11
C LYS A 53 5.71 -2.00 -10.67
N ARG A 54 6.57 -1.37 -9.87
CA ARG A 54 7.93 -1.00 -10.27
C ARG A 54 8.77 -2.23 -10.63
N VAL A 55 8.67 -3.32 -9.87
CA VAL A 55 9.35 -4.60 -10.18
C VAL A 55 8.91 -5.13 -11.54
N HIS A 56 7.61 -5.14 -11.82
CA HIS A 56 7.08 -5.58 -13.12
C HIS A 56 7.55 -4.69 -14.27
N GLU A 57 7.61 -3.38 -14.08
CA GLU A 57 8.13 -2.43 -15.07
C GLU A 57 9.61 -2.72 -15.36
N GLU A 58 10.44 -2.91 -14.33
CA GLU A 58 11.84 -3.28 -14.53
C GLU A 58 12.00 -4.64 -15.21
N MET A 59 11.18 -5.64 -14.86
CA MET A 59 11.19 -6.94 -15.54
C MET A 59 10.92 -6.82 -17.05
N ARG A 60 10.00 -5.93 -17.44
CA ARG A 60 9.71 -5.67 -18.86
C ARG A 60 10.92 -5.13 -19.63
N THR A 61 11.81 -4.40 -18.99
CA THR A 61 13.03 -3.88 -19.61
C THR A 61 14.14 -4.93 -19.70
N LEU A 62 14.04 -6.04 -18.95
CA LEU A 62 15.05 -7.09 -18.86
C LEU A 62 14.62 -8.38 -19.58
N LYS A 63 13.93 -8.26 -20.73
CA LYS A 63 13.34 -9.40 -21.47
C LYS A 63 14.35 -10.48 -21.88
N ASP A 64 15.61 -10.10 -22.14
CA ASP A 64 16.65 -11.02 -22.60
C ASP A 64 17.59 -11.50 -21.48
N VAL A 65 17.26 -11.18 -20.23
CA VAL A 65 18.06 -11.57 -19.07
C VAL A 65 17.54 -12.87 -18.47
N LYS A 66 18.43 -13.85 -18.31
CA LYS A 66 18.05 -15.19 -17.80
C LYS A 66 17.40 -15.18 -16.43
N ASN A 67 17.85 -14.29 -15.51
CA ASN A 67 17.33 -14.16 -14.15
C ASN A 67 17.08 -12.68 -13.83
N PRO A 68 16.02 -12.06 -14.33
CA PRO A 68 15.78 -10.62 -14.16
C PRO A 68 15.60 -10.21 -12.69
N LEU A 69 14.97 -11.04 -11.86
CA LEU A 69 14.76 -10.75 -10.43
C LEU A 69 16.07 -10.65 -9.64
N THR A 70 17.10 -11.43 -9.99
CA THR A 70 18.42 -11.30 -9.36
C THR A 70 19.06 -9.94 -9.70
N VAL A 71 18.89 -9.47 -10.93
CA VAL A 71 19.39 -8.15 -11.33
C VAL A 71 18.63 -7.03 -10.61
N ILE A 72 17.29 -7.15 -10.52
CA ILE A 72 16.42 -6.17 -9.86
C ILE A 72 16.73 -6.14 -8.36
N GLY A 73 16.78 -7.29 -7.69
CA GLY A 73 17.10 -7.38 -6.27
C GLY A 73 18.46 -6.77 -5.94
N LYS A 74 19.46 -6.99 -6.80
CA LYS A 74 20.78 -6.37 -6.65
C LYS A 74 20.71 -4.85 -6.83
N ARG A 75 20.03 -4.34 -7.85
CA ARG A 75 19.85 -2.89 -8.07
C ARG A 75 19.18 -2.22 -6.87
N PHE A 76 18.15 -2.85 -6.30
CA PHE A 76 17.48 -2.30 -5.13
C PHE A 76 18.37 -2.34 -3.89
N SER A 77 19.16 -3.41 -3.69
CA SER A 77 20.10 -3.48 -2.57
C SER A 77 21.26 -2.47 -2.67
N GLU A 78 21.58 -1.99 -3.86
CA GLU A 78 22.55 -0.90 -4.07
C GLU A 78 21.96 0.48 -3.73
N GLN A 79 20.62 0.61 -3.79
CA GLN A 79 19.90 1.85 -3.49
C GLN A 79 19.43 1.89 -2.04
N PHE A 80 19.01 0.75 -1.47
CA PHE A 80 18.33 0.70 -0.19
C PHE A 80 18.95 -0.31 0.76
N ARG A 81 19.21 0.14 1.98
CA ARG A 81 19.58 -0.73 3.12
C ARG A 81 18.35 -1.20 3.89
N VAL A 82 17.29 -0.37 3.89
CA VAL A 82 16.02 -0.64 4.53
C VAL A 82 14.90 -0.34 3.54
N ILE A 83 13.96 -1.28 3.43
CA ILE A 83 12.71 -1.08 2.69
C ILE A 83 11.56 -1.23 3.67
N CYS A 84 10.69 -0.21 3.72
CA CYS A 84 9.45 -0.24 4.49
C CYS A 84 8.27 -0.43 3.53
N PHE A 85 7.52 -1.50 3.70
CA PHE A 85 6.29 -1.73 2.96
C PHE A 85 5.07 -1.40 3.80
N ASP A 86 4.27 -0.47 3.30
CA ASP A 86 2.91 -0.30 3.80
C ASP A 86 1.98 -1.29 3.09
N GLU A 87 1.05 -1.85 3.86
CA GLU A 87 0.00 -2.74 3.36
C GLU A 87 0.52 -3.96 2.59
N PHE A 88 1.40 -4.70 3.23
CA PHE A 88 1.92 -5.93 2.64
C PHE A 88 0.78 -6.95 2.48
N PHE A 89 0.27 -7.06 1.27
CA PHE A 89 -0.81 -7.95 0.92
C PHE A 89 -0.62 -8.50 -0.50
N VAL A 90 -0.72 -9.81 -0.65
CA VAL A 90 -0.55 -10.50 -1.94
C VAL A 90 -1.87 -11.10 -2.38
N SER A 91 -2.43 -10.60 -3.48
CA SER A 91 -3.67 -11.09 -4.09
C SER A 91 -3.47 -11.61 -5.51
N ASP A 92 -2.46 -11.09 -6.21
CA ASP A 92 -2.17 -11.43 -7.60
C ASP A 92 -1.21 -12.61 -7.70
N ILE A 93 -1.50 -13.52 -8.65
CA ILE A 93 -0.67 -14.71 -8.88
C ILE A 93 0.72 -14.34 -9.39
N THR A 94 0.83 -13.29 -10.20
CA THR A 94 2.13 -12.88 -10.78
C THR A 94 3.05 -12.40 -9.69
N ASP A 95 2.54 -11.59 -8.75
CA ASP A 95 3.28 -11.15 -7.58
C ASP A 95 3.69 -12.33 -6.71
N ALA A 96 2.75 -13.24 -6.43
CA ALA A 96 3.01 -14.42 -5.61
C ALA A 96 4.15 -15.29 -6.19
N MET A 97 4.23 -15.43 -7.51
CA MET A 97 5.24 -16.28 -8.16
C MET A 97 6.66 -15.70 -8.14
N ILE A 98 6.79 -14.39 -8.13
CA ILE A 98 8.10 -13.72 -8.18
C ILE A 98 8.61 -13.30 -6.81
N LEU A 99 7.72 -13.16 -5.82
CA LEU A 99 8.05 -12.55 -4.52
C LEU A 99 9.09 -13.35 -3.74
N ALA A 100 9.04 -14.68 -3.75
CA ALA A 100 10.03 -15.51 -3.07
C ALA A 100 11.45 -15.23 -3.56
N THR A 101 11.66 -15.24 -4.89
CA THR A 101 12.96 -14.97 -5.50
C THR A 101 13.42 -13.54 -5.23
N LEU A 102 12.51 -12.58 -5.31
CA LEU A 102 12.82 -11.18 -5.05
C LEU A 102 13.26 -10.94 -3.60
N LEU A 103 12.51 -11.47 -2.62
CA LEU A 103 12.85 -11.37 -1.19
C LEU A 103 14.18 -12.06 -0.89
N GLU A 104 14.43 -13.26 -1.45
CA GLU A 104 15.70 -13.96 -1.31
C GLU A 104 16.87 -13.10 -1.77
N GLU A 105 16.78 -12.49 -2.94
CA GLU A 105 17.84 -11.64 -3.47
C GLU A 105 18.01 -10.35 -2.65
N LEU A 106 16.95 -9.74 -2.15
CA LEU A 106 17.04 -8.58 -1.26
C LEU A 106 17.75 -8.93 0.05
N PHE A 107 17.34 -10.00 0.73
CA PHE A 107 17.93 -10.43 1.99
C PHE A 107 19.38 -10.89 1.84
N LYS A 108 19.69 -11.66 0.79
CA LYS A 108 21.05 -12.10 0.46
C LYS A 108 22.01 -10.92 0.23
N ASN A 109 21.51 -9.80 -0.25
CA ASN A 109 22.28 -8.58 -0.46
C ASN A 109 22.21 -7.60 0.74
N GLY A 110 21.64 -8.02 1.87
CA GLY A 110 21.69 -7.29 3.13
C GLY A 110 20.59 -6.24 3.33
N VAL A 111 19.52 -6.27 2.55
CA VAL A 111 18.37 -5.38 2.74
C VAL A 111 17.57 -5.84 3.96
N THR A 112 17.24 -4.89 4.84
CA THR A 112 16.33 -5.11 5.98
C THR A 112 14.91 -4.74 5.57
N LEU A 113 13.94 -5.59 5.87
CA LEU A 113 12.54 -5.37 5.57
C LEU A 113 11.76 -4.98 6.82
N VAL A 114 10.99 -3.90 6.73
CA VAL A 114 9.94 -3.56 7.70
C VAL A 114 8.61 -3.52 6.96
N ALA A 115 7.60 -4.23 7.43
CA ALA A 115 6.32 -4.31 6.73
C ALA A 115 5.15 -4.13 7.69
N THR A 116 4.08 -3.48 7.21
CA THR A 116 2.77 -3.49 7.86
C THR A 116 1.81 -4.38 7.08
N SER A 117 0.96 -5.11 7.77
CA SER A 117 -0.09 -5.94 7.15
C SER A 117 -1.30 -6.07 8.07
N ASN A 118 -2.45 -6.39 7.50
CA ASN A 118 -3.62 -6.79 8.28
C ASN A 118 -3.65 -8.30 8.53
N ILE A 119 -2.71 -9.04 7.94
CA ILE A 119 -2.70 -10.51 7.92
C ILE A 119 -1.35 -11.00 8.44
N VAL A 120 -1.37 -12.02 9.29
CA VAL A 120 -0.16 -12.74 9.70
C VAL A 120 0.49 -13.43 8.49
N PRO A 121 1.83 -13.60 8.43
CA PRO A 121 2.49 -14.18 7.25
C PRO A 121 1.89 -15.49 6.76
N ASP A 122 1.49 -16.38 7.66
CA ASP A 122 0.87 -17.68 7.30
C ASP A 122 -0.49 -17.53 6.61
N GLY A 123 -1.18 -16.42 6.82
CA GLY A 123 -2.45 -16.09 6.19
C GLY A 123 -2.33 -15.42 4.82
N LEU A 124 -1.13 -14.98 4.43
CA LEU A 124 -0.91 -14.35 3.13
C LEU A 124 -1.20 -15.32 2.00
N TYR A 125 -1.93 -14.82 0.98
CA TYR A 125 -2.27 -15.57 -0.23
C TYR A 125 -2.92 -16.94 0.06
N LYS A 126 -3.73 -17.06 1.15
CA LYS A 126 -4.25 -18.31 1.71
C LYS A 126 -5.01 -19.14 0.68
N ASP A 127 -5.89 -18.53 -0.09
CA ASP A 127 -6.73 -19.19 -1.09
C ASP A 127 -6.21 -18.96 -2.53
N GLY A 128 -4.97 -18.52 -2.66
CA GLY A 128 -4.36 -18.19 -3.94
C GLY A 128 -3.98 -19.42 -4.77
N LEU A 129 -4.09 -19.26 -6.09
CA LEU A 129 -3.71 -20.29 -7.05
C LEU A 129 -2.21 -20.61 -6.96
N GLN A 130 -1.84 -21.89 -6.92
CA GLN A 130 -0.45 -22.35 -6.76
C GLN A 130 0.23 -21.86 -5.46
N ARG A 131 -0.52 -21.74 -4.39
CA ARG A 131 -0.02 -21.25 -3.08
C ARG A 131 1.28 -21.94 -2.62
N ALA A 132 1.48 -23.21 -2.96
CA ALA A 132 2.71 -23.94 -2.63
C ALA A 132 3.99 -23.23 -3.11
N ARG A 133 3.91 -22.51 -4.23
CA ARG A 133 5.05 -21.72 -4.77
C ARG A 133 5.27 -20.42 -4.01
N PHE A 134 4.28 -19.94 -3.27
CA PHE A 134 4.37 -18.76 -2.44
C PHE A 134 4.91 -19.06 -1.02
N LEU A 135 4.77 -20.29 -0.52
CA LEU A 135 5.24 -20.67 0.81
C LEU A 135 6.70 -20.28 1.09
N PRO A 136 7.65 -20.40 0.15
CA PRO A 136 9.03 -19.95 0.39
C PRO A 136 9.13 -18.46 0.73
N ALA A 137 8.25 -17.59 0.17
CA ALA A 137 8.22 -16.17 0.53
C ALA A 137 7.78 -15.97 2.00
N ILE A 138 6.79 -16.75 2.46
CA ILE A 138 6.34 -16.73 3.86
C ILE A 138 7.48 -17.14 4.79
N GLU A 139 8.23 -18.21 4.47
CA GLU A 139 9.35 -18.65 5.28
C GLU A 139 10.48 -17.60 5.33
N LEU A 140 10.78 -16.95 4.21
CA LEU A 140 11.74 -15.85 4.17
C LEU A 140 11.31 -14.69 5.08
N LEU A 141 10.03 -14.31 5.07
CA LEU A 141 9.50 -13.29 5.98
C LEU A 141 9.72 -13.71 7.45
N LYS A 142 9.38 -14.94 7.83
CA LYS A 142 9.54 -15.45 9.20
C LYS A 142 11.00 -15.48 9.64
N VAL A 143 11.91 -15.84 8.75
CA VAL A 143 13.35 -15.90 9.05
C VAL A 143 13.96 -14.52 9.21
N HIS A 144 13.59 -13.60 8.31
CA HIS A 144 14.24 -12.29 8.20
C HIS A 144 13.52 -11.15 8.90
N THR A 145 12.32 -11.40 9.44
CA THR A 145 11.59 -10.40 10.23
C THR A 145 11.11 -10.97 11.56
N GLU A 146 10.97 -10.10 12.56
CA GLU A 146 10.24 -10.41 13.77
C GLU A 146 8.75 -10.10 13.55
N ILE A 147 7.91 -11.08 13.83
CA ILE A 147 6.46 -10.99 13.60
C ILE A 147 5.81 -10.42 14.85
N VAL A 148 5.34 -9.18 14.76
CA VAL A 148 4.76 -8.45 15.90
C VAL A 148 3.28 -8.20 15.67
N ASN A 149 2.45 -8.71 16.58
CA ASN A 149 1.03 -8.34 16.59
C ASN A 149 0.83 -6.99 17.26
N VAL A 150 0.23 -6.03 16.54
CA VAL A 150 -0.03 -4.66 17.03
C VAL A 150 -1.52 -4.48 17.38
N ASP A 151 -2.22 -5.56 17.66
CA ASP A 151 -3.64 -5.49 18.02
C ASP A 151 -3.84 -5.16 19.48
N SER A 152 -4.12 -3.89 19.80
CA SER A 152 -4.46 -3.41 21.13
C SER A 152 -5.95 -3.51 21.46
N GLY A 153 -6.78 -4.04 20.55
CA GLY A 153 -8.24 -4.08 20.71
C GLY A 153 -8.95 -2.74 20.47
N ILE A 154 -8.24 -1.64 20.31
CA ILE A 154 -8.83 -0.29 20.10
C ILE A 154 -8.55 0.15 18.65
N ASP A 155 -9.60 0.40 17.89
CA ASP A 155 -9.48 1.04 16.57
C ASP A 155 -9.57 2.57 16.73
N TYR A 156 -8.42 3.22 16.68
CA TYR A 156 -8.33 4.68 16.82
C TYR A 156 -8.98 5.43 15.67
N ARG A 157 -9.03 4.84 14.45
CA ARG A 157 -9.66 5.47 13.28
C ARG A 157 -11.18 5.38 13.34
N LEU A 158 -11.71 4.22 13.77
CA LEU A 158 -13.15 4.06 13.98
C LEU A 158 -13.68 5.11 14.97
N ARG A 159 -12.91 5.39 16.01
CA ARG A 159 -13.24 6.40 17.02
C ARG A 159 -13.31 7.82 16.43
N ALA A 160 -12.42 8.16 15.48
CA ALA A 160 -12.46 9.43 14.77
C ALA A 160 -13.65 9.50 13.81
N LEU A 161 -13.96 8.39 13.11
CA LEU A 161 -15.09 8.28 12.19
C LEU A 161 -16.44 8.23 12.91
N GLU A 162 -16.53 7.58 14.09
CA GLU A 162 -17.74 7.57 14.93
C GLU A 162 -18.08 8.95 15.49
N GLN A 163 -17.09 9.83 15.64
CA GLN A 163 -17.27 11.21 16.08
C GLN A 163 -17.44 12.21 14.94
N ALA A 164 -17.18 11.81 13.70
CA ALA A 164 -17.32 12.65 12.54
C ALA A 164 -18.73 12.53 11.94
N GLU A 165 -19.34 13.64 11.60
CA GLU A 165 -20.49 13.63 10.69
C GLU A 165 -20.04 13.09 9.34
N LEU A 166 -20.52 11.90 8.97
CA LEU A 166 -20.15 11.24 7.71
C LEU A 166 -20.88 11.83 6.48
N PHE A 167 -21.99 12.52 6.73
CA PHE A 167 -22.82 13.12 5.67
C PHE A 167 -23.08 14.59 5.98
N HIS A 168 -22.74 15.44 5.02
CA HIS A 168 -22.93 16.88 5.13
C HIS A 168 -23.97 17.35 4.12
N PHE A 169 -25.05 17.89 4.63
CA PHE A 169 -26.18 18.43 3.83
C PHE A 169 -26.70 19.73 4.47
N PRO A 170 -27.13 20.72 3.66
CA PRO A 170 -27.10 20.79 2.20
C PRO A 170 -25.71 21.01 1.62
N LEU A 171 -25.54 20.71 0.32
CA LEU A 171 -24.29 21.04 -0.39
C LEU A 171 -24.05 22.55 -0.32
N GLY A 172 -22.79 22.93 -0.13
CA GLY A 172 -22.40 24.33 -0.03
C GLY A 172 -21.12 24.52 0.75
N GLU A 173 -20.78 25.77 1.02
CA GLU A 173 -19.52 26.15 1.67
C GLU A 173 -19.34 25.50 3.05
N ALA A 174 -20.41 25.39 3.84
CA ALA A 174 -20.36 24.73 5.15
C ALA A 174 -20.02 23.24 5.05
N ALA A 175 -20.58 22.54 4.05
CA ALA A 175 -20.26 21.14 3.79
C ALA A 175 -18.79 20.97 3.36
N GLU A 176 -18.31 21.84 2.46
CA GLU A 176 -16.89 21.84 2.03
C GLU A 176 -15.94 22.08 3.21
N GLN A 177 -16.23 23.04 4.09
CA GLN A 177 -15.42 23.28 5.28
C GLN A 177 -15.42 22.08 6.24
N SER A 178 -16.53 21.37 6.36
CA SER A 178 -16.61 20.15 7.17
C SER A 178 -15.81 19.00 6.56
N LEU A 179 -15.89 18.81 5.24
CA LEU A 179 -15.08 17.83 4.52
C LEU A 179 -13.58 18.13 4.62
N GLU A 180 -13.21 19.43 4.56
CA GLU A 180 -11.83 19.88 4.76
C GLU A 180 -11.31 19.52 6.16
N LYS A 181 -12.13 19.72 7.20
CA LYS A 181 -11.79 19.32 8.58
C LYS A 181 -11.64 17.81 8.68
N SER A 182 -12.57 17.04 8.08
CA SER A 182 -12.51 15.59 8.06
C SER A 182 -11.26 15.09 7.33
N PHE A 183 -10.92 15.67 6.17
CA PHE A 183 -9.71 15.34 5.44
C PHE A 183 -8.46 15.56 6.30
N LYS A 184 -8.34 16.73 6.92
CA LYS A 184 -7.20 17.05 7.80
C LYS A 184 -7.12 16.13 9.03
N SER A 185 -8.24 15.74 9.61
CA SER A 185 -8.26 14.85 10.78
C SER A 185 -7.86 13.41 10.47
N LEU A 186 -8.00 12.99 9.22
CA LEU A 186 -7.60 11.67 8.74
C LEU A 186 -6.12 11.61 8.34
N LEU A 187 -5.47 12.76 8.12
CA LEU A 187 -4.06 12.83 7.78
C LEU A 187 -3.18 12.69 9.02
N HIS A 188 -2.01 12.12 8.84
CA HIS A 188 -0.94 12.20 9.85
C HIS A 188 -0.25 13.57 9.79
N GLU A 189 0.26 14.04 10.94
CA GLU A 189 0.79 15.42 11.11
C GLU A 189 1.86 15.84 10.10
N GLN A 190 2.58 14.92 9.48
CA GLN A 190 3.65 15.21 8.51
C GLN A 190 3.31 14.81 7.08
N THR A 191 2.05 14.49 6.78
CA THR A 191 1.66 14.03 5.46
C THR A 191 1.68 15.16 4.43
N THR A 192 2.45 15.00 3.37
CA THR A 192 2.41 15.91 2.22
C THR A 192 1.10 15.72 1.47
N VAL A 193 0.38 16.83 1.26
CA VAL A 193 -0.88 16.84 0.49
C VAL A 193 -0.59 17.29 -0.93
N GLN A 194 -1.06 16.53 -1.89
CA GLN A 194 -1.04 16.86 -3.32
C GLN A 194 -2.44 17.31 -3.74
N GLU A 195 -2.53 18.38 -4.51
CA GLU A 195 -3.79 18.90 -5.01
C GLU A 195 -3.92 18.62 -6.52
N ASN A 196 -5.15 18.31 -6.96
CA ASN A 196 -5.48 18.02 -8.36
C ASN A 196 -4.58 16.93 -8.97
N GLU A 197 -4.29 15.89 -8.19
CA GLU A 197 -3.44 14.81 -8.64
C GLU A 197 -4.18 13.88 -9.62
N SER A 198 -3.55 13.62 -10.77
CA SER A 198 -4.07 12.67 -11.74
C SER A 198 -3.56 11.26 -11.43
N LEU A 199 -4.46 10.42 -10.96
CA LEU A 199 -4.21 9.01 -10.68
C LEU A 199 -4.56 8.17 -11.90
N VAL A 200 -3.78 7.14 -12.18
CA VAL A 200 -4.11 6.16 -13.23
C VAL A 200 -4.61 4.88 -12.57
N ILE A 201 -5.92 4.63 -12.68
CA ILE A 201 -6.60 3.45 -12.16
C ILE A 201 -7.10 2.62 -13.33
N GLU A 202 -6.75 1.35 -13.42
CA GLU A 202 -7.14 0.45 -14.52
C GLU A 202 -6.94 1.09 -15.92
N ASN A 203 -5.78 1.75 -16.13
CA ASN A 203 -5.42 2.50 -17.35
C ASN A 203 -6.32 3.71 -17.66
N ARG A 204 -7.08 4.21 -16.70
CA ARG A 204 -7.94 5.40 -16.84
C ARG A 204 -7.51 6.47 -15.84
N ALA A 205 -7.46 7.71 -16.30
CA ALA A 205 -7.16 8.84 -15.43
C ALA A 205 -8.37 9.17 -14.54
N ILE A 206 -8.09 9.42 -13.27
CA ILE A 206 -9.04 9.96 -12.27
C ILE A 206 -8.34 11.12 -11.59
N VAL A 207 -8.96 12.28 -11.58
CA VAL A 207 -8.42 13.45 -10.89
C VAL A 207 -8.93 13.47 -9.45
N ALA A 208 -8.00 13.33 -8.50
CA ALA A 208 -8.30 13.55 -7.10
C ALA A 208 -8.18 15.05 -6.79
N ARG A 209 -9.14 15.62 -6.06
CA ARG A 209 -9.05 16.99 -5.56
C ARG A 209 -7.85 17.16 -4.63
N ARG A 210 -7.68 16.17 -3.74
CA ARG A 210 -6.53 16.08 -2.83
C ARG A 210 -6.16 14.64 -2.55
N VAL A 211 -4.89 14.40 -2.37
CA VAL A 211 -4.34 13.13 -1.92
C VAL A 211 -3.34 13.41 -0.80
N GLY A 212 -3.50 12.73 0.31
CA GLY A 212 -2.56 12.79 1.42
C GLY A 212 -2.38 11.40 2.03
N GLY A 213 -1.22 10.81 1.85
CA GLY A 213 -0.96 9.44 2.32
C GLY A 213 -1.96 8.43 1.75
N ASP A 214 -2.73 7.82 2.62
CA ASP A 214 -3.77 6.84 2.31
C ASP A 214 -5.21 7.43 2.30
N VAL A 215 -5.33 8.77 2.25
CA VAL A 215 -6.59 9.48 2.17
C VAL A 215 -6.73 10.15 0.80
N GLY A 216 -7.80 9.82 0.08
CA GLY A 216 -8.14 10.42 -1.20
C GLY A 216 -9.44 11.24 -1.12
N TRP A 217 -9.43 12.45 -1.65
CA TRP A 217 -10.61 13.28 -1.77
C TRP A 217 -10.95 13.51 -3.24
N PHE A 218 -12.17 13.11 -3.63
CA PHE A 218 -12.62 13.14 -5.01
C PHE A 218 -13.92 13.93 -5.15
N ASP A 219 -14.13 14.48 -6.34
CA ASP A 219 -15.45 14.96 -6.75
C ASP A 219 -16.32 13.78 -7.21
N PHE A 220 -17.61 13.81 -6.89
CA PHE A 220 -18.54 12.74 -7.28
C PHE A 220 -18.53 12.49 -8.79
N ARG A 221 -18.47 13.55 -9.59
CA ARG A 221 -18.46 13.42 -11.05
C ARG A 221 -17.22 12.71 -11.57
N GLU A 222 -16.07 13.01 -11.00
CA GLU A 222 -14.80 12.36 -11.38
C GLU A 222 -14.78 10.87 -11.04
N LEU A 223 -15.33 10.53 -9.89
CA LEU A 223 -15.27 9.17 -9.37
C LEU A 223 -16.45 8.30 -9.84
N CYS A 224 -17.67 8.86 -9.90
CA CYS A 224 -18.90 8.09 -10.05
C CYS A 224 -19.69 8.38 -11.34
N ASP A 225 -19.47 9.50 -12.03
CA ASP A 225 -20.25 9.91 -13.21
C ASP A 225 -19.54 9.63 -14.55
N GLY A 226 -18.71 8.59 -14.58
CA GLY A 226 -17.94 8.20 -15.78
C GLY A 226 -18.01 6.70 -16.07
N PRO A 227 -17.35 6.24 -17.13
CA PRO A 227 -17.29 4.82 -17.50
C PRO A 227 -16.39 4.05 -16.53
N ARG A 228 -16.82 3.88 -15.29
CA ARG A 228 -16.13 3.16 -14.22
C ARG A 228 -16.66 1.73 -14.12
N SER A 229 -15.80 0.83 -13.71
CA SER A 229 -16.12 -0.56 -13.44
C SER A 229 -15.88 -0.89 -11.97
N GLN A 230 -16.38 -2.02 -11.52
CA GLN A 230 -16.11 -2.51 -10.18
C GLN A 230 -14.62 -2.60 -9.87
N ASN A 231 -13.79 -2.94 -10.86
CA ASN A 231 -12.34 -3.06 -10.69
C ASN A 231 -11.68 -1.71 -10.35
N ASP A 232 -12.19 -0.59 -10.89
CA ASP A 232 -11.67 0.74 -10.55
C ASP A 232 -11.82 1.01 -9.05
N TYR A 233 -12.97 0.66 -8.48
CA TYR A 233 -13.22 0.86 -7.03
C TYR A 233 -12.44 -0.11 -6.16
N ILE A 234 -12.25 -1.36 -6.62
CA ILE A 234 -11.40 -2.32 -5.93
C ILE A 234 -9.96 -1.80 -5.89
N GLU A 235 -9.48 -1.24 -7.01
CA GLU A 235 -8.13 -0.67 -7.08
C GLU A 235 -7.99 0.58 -6.21
N LEU A 236 -8.98 1.47 -6.24
CA LEU A 236 -9.04 2.62 -5.33
C LEU A 236 -9.02 2.20 -3.85
N GLY A 237 -9.78 1.16 -3.50
CA GLY A 237 -9.80 0.60 -2.15
C GLY A 237 -8.51 -0.09 -1.73
N LYS A 238 -7.61 -0.41 -2.66
CA LYS A 238 -6.24 -0.86 -2.35
C LYS A 238 -5.28 0.31 -2.16
N ILE A 239 -5.56 1.46 -2.77
CA ILE A 239 -4.69 2.65 -2.72
C ILE A 239 -5.05 3.52 -1.52
N PHE A 240 -6.33 3.69 -1.25
CA PHE A 240 -6.84 4.58 -0.21
C PHE A 240 -7.59 3.83 0.86
N HIS A 241 -7.21 4.07 2.12
CA HIS A 241 -7.95 3.59 3.29
C HIS A 241 -9.21 4.40 3.55
N SER A 242 -9.17 5.68 3.21
CA SER A 242 -10.29 6.60 3.38
C SER A 242 -10.51 7.38 2.10
N VAL A 243 -11.76 7.40 1.66
CA VAL A 243 -12.17 8.18 0.49
C VAL A 243 -13.22 9.20 0.93
N ILE A 244 -12.94 10.47 0.67
CA ILE A 244 -13.88 11.57 0.83
C ILE A 244 -14.49 11.88 -0.54
N LEU A 245 -15.80 11.99 -0.57
CA LEU A 245 -16.54 12.27 -1.79
C LEU A 245 -17.33 13.57 -1.61
N SER A 246 -17.06 14.56 -2.44
CA SER A 246 -17.79 15.85 -2.45
C SER A 246 -18.73 15.96 -3.63
N ASN A 247 -19.65 16.91 -3.53
CA ASN A 247 -20.61 17.25 -4.60
C ASN A 247 -21.50 16.08 -5.03
N VAL A 248 -21.90 15.23 -4.09
CA VAL A 248 -22.86 14.15 -4.33
C VAL A 248 -24.22 14.77 -4.57
N GLU A 249 -24.66 14.81 -5.84
CA GLU A 249 -25.95 15.36 -6.25
C GLU A 249 -27.10 14.47 -5.75
N GLN A 250 -28.29 15.05 -5.57
CA GLN A 250 -29.47 14.24 -5.29
C GLN A 250 -29.73 13.30 -6.48
N MET A 251 -29.73 12.01 -6.20
CA MET A 251 -29.88 11.01 -7.24
C MET A 251 -31.34 10.92 -7.71
N SER A 252 -31.54 11.05 -9.00
CA SER A 252 -32.84 10.80 -9.63
C SER A 252 -33.00 9.31 -9.96
N VAL A 253 -34.25 8.87 -10.19
CA VAL A 253 -34.56 7.49 -10.62
C VAL A 253 -33.74 7.07 -11.85
N ALA A 254 -33.41 8.00 -12.76
CA ALA A 254 -32.54 7.72 -13.92
C ALA A 254 -31.08 7.42 -13.55
N LYS A 255 -30.61 7.83 -12.36
CA LYS A 255 -29.27 7.58 -11.84
C LYS A 255 -29.23 6.43 -10.81
N GLU A 256 -30.33 5.74 -10.59
CA GLU A 256 -30.45 4.66 -9.60
C GLU A 256 -29.50 3.48 -9.91
N ALA A 257 -29.35 3.16 -11.19
CA ALA A 257 -28.38 2.14 -11.64
C ALA A 257 -26.93 2.52 -11.32
N VAL A 258 -26.58 3.80 -11.42
CA VAL A 258 -25.25 4.32 -11.04
C VAL A 258 -25.04 4.23 -9.53
N SER A 259 -26.05 4.58 -8.74
CA SER A 259 -26.03 4.45 -7.28
C SER A 259 -25.80 3.01 -6.83
N TYR A 260 -26.50 2.06 -7.43
CA TYR A 260 -26.42 0.65 -7.04
C TYR A 260 -25.08 0.01 -7.39
N THR A 261 -24.48 0.37 -8.52
CA THR A 261 -23.22 -0.21 -8.98
C THR A 261 -21.98 0.47 -8.40
N HIS A 262 -22.08 1.74 -8.01
CA HIS A 262 -20.93 2.56 -7.65
C HIS A 262 -20.84 2.91 -6.15
N LEU A 263 -21.98 2.99 -5.45
CA LEU A 263 -21.99 3.34 -4.02
C LEU A 263 -22.11 2.13 -3.08
N THR A 264 -22.58 1.00 -3.56
CA THR A 264 -22.51 -0.27 -2.80
C THR A 264 -21.14 -0.91 -3.02
N LEU A 265 -20.09 -0.30 -2.47
CA LEU A 265 -18.83 -1.01 -2.32
C LEU A 265 -19.09 -2.24 -1.45
N PRO A 266 -18.62 -3.44 -1.85
CA PRO A 266 -18.69 -4.58 -0.96
C PRO A 266 -17.89 -4.23 0.30
N THR A 267 -18.60 -3.90 1.37
CA THR A 267 -18.03 -3.90 2.72
C THR A 267 -17.47 -5.30 2.92
N LYS A 268 -16.16 -5.44 2.89
CA LYS A 268 -15.53 -6.66 3.37
C LYS A 268 -15.90 -6.79 4.84
N ALA A 269 -16.77 -7.75 5.10
CA ALA A 269 -16.97 -8.28 6.44
C ALA A 269 -15.68 -8.96 6.92
#